data_a0c03c08427d94952091fe3ab2718748
#
_entry.id   a0c03c08427d94952091fe3ab2718748
#
_cell.length_a   1.000
_cell.length_b   1.000
_cell.length_c   1.000
_cell.angle_alpha   90.00
_cell.angle_beta   90.00
_cell.angle_gamma   90.00
#
_symmetry.space_group_name_H-M   'P 1'
#
loop_
_entity.id
_entity.type
_entity.pdbx_description
1 polymer ?
#
loop_
_entity_poly.entity_id
_entity_poly.type
_entity_poly.pdbx_seq_one_letter_code
_entity_poly.pdbx_strand_id
1 'polypeptide(L)'
;MKQNTIGIVGQGFVGTAVNEGLAKHYKIETFDIAKDSTCGSLKELIEKCQCIFVCVPTPMDGDGSCYTGMVEDVIKDIDRMTTKKKILIVKSTIPPGTTENWNKKYNKVDIVFNPEFLTEANSIEDFKNQNRIIVGGPRPANTKVVRIFRKAFPKVPIIKTSSTYAEMVKYVTNSFLAMKVSFANEMYEICGELDIDYDKVIEYAKHDERLGYSHWAVPGPDGDFGYGGHCFPKDVQALIYEACKYKIHPIMLLATHAKNAAVRKNKDWENQKGRAVI
;
A
#
# COMPACT_ATOMS: atom_id res chain seq x y z
N MET A 1 27.92 -17.75 -9.05
CA MET A 1 26.44 -17.74 -8.84
C MET A 1 25.89 -16.52 -9.54
N LYS A 2 25.00 -16.66 -10.54
CA LYS A 2 24.33 -15.49 -11.15
C LYS A 2 23.63 -14.71 -10.03
N GLN A 3 24.01 -13.48 -9.81
CA GLN A 3 23.36 -12.58 -8.87
C GLN A 3 21.89 -12.50 -9.27
N ASN A 4 20.97 -12.94 -8.41
CA ASN A 4 19.55 -12.88 -8.70
C ASN A 4 19.16 -11.42 -8.91
N THR A 5 18.88 -11.05 -10.14
CA THR A 5 18.47 -9.70 -10.51
C THR A 5 16.98 -9.55 -10.25
N ILE A 6 16.59 -8.47 -9.57
CA ILE A 6 15.21 -8.10 -9.29
C ILE A 6 14.87 -6.86 -10.10
N GLY A 7 13.72 -6.87 -10.77
CA GLY A 7 13.18 -5.73 -11.49
C GLY A 7 12.22 -4.92 -10.60
N ILE A 8 12.15 -3.61 -10.83
CA ILE A 8 11.16 -2.72 -10.21
C ILE A 8 10.56 -1.84 -11.31
N VAL A 9 9.24 -1.86 -11.45
CA VAL A 9 8.46 -0.97 -12.30
C VAL A 9 7.77 0.06 -11.42
N GLY A 10 8.05 1.34 -11.69
CA GLY A 10 7.60 2.48 -10.87
C GLY A 10 8.63 2.86 -9.80
N GLN A 11 9.16 4.08 -9.88
CA GLN A 11 10.17 4.66 -8.96
C GLN A 11 9.56 5.77 -8.10
N GLY A 12 8.28 5.57 -7.69
CA GLY A 12 7.64 6.36 -6.64
C GLY A 12 8.24 6.04 -5.26
N PHE A 13 7.65 6.55 -4.17
CA PHE A 13 8.18 6.33 -2.81
C PHE A 13 8.24 4.82 -2.46
N VAL A 14 7.28 4.00 -2.89
CA VAL A 14 7.29 2.54 -2.66
C VAL A 14 8.41 1.86 -3.46
N GLY A 15 8.52 2.16 -4.76
CA GLY A 15 9.56 1.55 -5.62
C GLY A 15 10.96 1.94 -5.17
N THR A 16 11.18 3.19 -4.76
CA THR A 16 12.44 3.66 -4.19
C THR A 16 12.76 2.95 -2.87
N ALA A 17 11.77 2.78 -1.98
CA ALA A 17 11.97 2.06 -0.72
C ALA A 17 12.34 0.58 -0.94
N VAL A 18 11.68 -0.09 -1.92
CA VAL A 18 12.02 -1.48 -2.31
C VAL A 18 13.44 -1.55 -2.87
N ASN A 19 13.83 -0.61 -3.74
CA ASN A 19 15.18 -0.53 -4.30
C ASN A 19 16.22 -0.42 -3.18
N GLU A 20 16.13 0.60 -2.36
CA GLU A 20 17.07 0.87 -1.26
C GLU A 20 17.14 -0.28 -0.23
N GLY A 21 15.99 -0.88 0.08
CA GLY A 21 15.93 -1.97 1.04
C GLY A 21 16.48 -3.30 0.53
N LEU A 22 16.46 -3.55 -0.79
CA LEU A 22 16.92 -4.80 -1.38
C LEU A 22 18.30 -4.70 -2.05
N ALA A 23 18.81 -3.50 -2.36
CA ALA A 23 20.04 -3.28 -3.14
C ALA A 23 21.28 -3.93 -2.50
N LYS A 24 21.35 -4.05 -1.16
CA LYS A 24 22.44 -4.73 -0.45
C LYS A 24 22.48 -6.24 -0.70
N HIS A 25 21.37 -6.84 -1.12
CA HIS A 25 21.18 -8.29 -1.24
C HIS A 25 21.01 -8.79 -2.67
N TYR A 26 20.61 -7.89 -3.58
CA TYR A 26 20.28 -8.20 -4.97
C TYR A 26 20.81 -7.12 -5.92
N LYS A 27 21.07 -7.50 -7.16
CA LYS A 27 21.20 -6.53 -8.25
C LYS A 27 19.80 -6.03 -8.59
N ILE A 28 19.60 -4.72 -8.57
CA ILE A 28 18.31 -4.11 -8.89
C ILE A 28 18.38 -3.48 -10.27
N GLU A 29 17.37 -3.77 -11.08
CA GLU A 29 17.11 -3.07 -12.34
C GLU A 29 15.76 -2.36 -12.22
N THR A 30 15.67 -1.14 -12.74
CA THR A 30 14.50 -0.29 -12.59
C THR A 30 13.96 0.16 -13.94
N PHE A 31 12.66 0.39 -14.03
CA PHE A 31 12.00 1.05 -15.14
C PHE A 31 10.88 1.97 -14.62
N ASP A 32 10.86 3.20 -15.09
CA ASP A 32 9.83 4.19 -14.82
C ASP A 32 9.59 5.02 -16.09
N ILE A 33 8.35 5.47 -16.30
CA ILE A 33 8.00 6.27 -17.49
C ILE A 33 8.37 7.74 -17.36
N ALA A 34 8.62 8.22 -16.13
CA ALA A 34 8.85 9.64 -15.84
C ALA A 34 10.16 9.91 -15.09
N LYS A 35 10.83 8.87 -14.59
CA LYS A 35 12.06 9.01 -13.79
C LYS A 35 13.21 8.22 -14.38
N ASP A 36 14.42 8.65 -14.06
CA ASP A 36 15.64 7.96 -14.45
C ASP A 36 15.63 6.51 -13.94
N SER A 37 16.02 5.60 -14.83
CA SER A 37 15.94 4.17 -14.62
C SER A 37 17.17 3.46 -15.17
N THR A 38 17.51 2.28 -14.63
CA THR A 38 18.65 1.48 -15.10
C THR A 38 18.38 0.80 -16.43
N CYS A 39 17.10 0.62 -16.79
CA CYS A 39 16.65 0.08 -18.06
C CYS A 39 15.95 1.15 -18.88
N GLY A 40 16.30 1.28 -20.14
CA GLY A 40 15.68 2.23 -21.07
C GLY A 40 14.28 1.83 -21.54
N SER A 41 13.87 0.58 -21.26
CA SER A 41 12.54 0.08 -21.63
C SER A 41 12.06 -1.04 -20.70
N LEU A 42 10.73 -1.23 -20.65
CA LEU A 42 10.12 -2.35 -19.94
C LEU A 42 10.59 -3.70 -20.50
N LYS A 43 10.80 -3.79 -21.83
CA LYS A 43 11.32 -5.00 -22.50
C LYS A 43 12.70 -5.39 -21.97
N GLU A 44 13.60 -4.43 -21.86
CA GLU A 44 14.95 -4.65 -21.30
C GLU A 44 14.89 -5.17 -19.86
N LEU A 45 14.03 -4.58 -19.02
CA LEU A 45 13.83 -5.03 -17.64
C LEU A 45 13.33 -6.48 -17.60
N ILE A 46 12.35 -6.83 -18.45
CA ILE A 46 11.80 -8.19 -18.56
C ILE A 46 12.89 -9.20 -18.93
N GLU A 47 13.78 -8.84 -19.87
CA GLU A 47 14.87 -9.73 -20.29
C GLU A 47 15.88 -10.02 -19.17
N LYS A 48 16.16 -9.01 -18.35
CA LYS A 48 17.13 -9.10 -17.26
C LYS A 48 16.58 -9.77 -15.98
N CYS A 49 15.26 -9.65 -15.71
CA CYS A 49 14.68 -9.98 -14.41
C CYS A 49 13.68 -11.14 -14.48
N GLN A 50 13.76 -12.05 -13.50
CA GLN A 50 12.78 -13.14 -13.31
C GLN A 50 11.65 -12.73 -12.36
N CYS A 51 11.96 -11.94 -11.33
CA CYS A 51 11.02 -11.39 -10.36
C CYS A 51 10.98 -9.86 -10.53
N ILE A 52 9.78 -9.32 -10.65
CA ILE A 52 9.58 -7.89 -10.93
C ILE A 52 8.56 -7.33 -9.92
N PHE A 53 8.96 -6.34 -9.15
CA PHE A 53 8.04 -5.56 -8.32
C PHE A 53 7.29 -4.55 -9.20
N VAL A 54 5.98 -4.47 -8.99
CA VAL A 54 5.10 -3.50 -9.64
C VAL A 54 4.65 -2.50 -8.57
N CYS A 55 5.11 -1.26 -8.70
CA CYS A 55 4.94 -0.17 -7.72
C CYS A 55 4.32 1.08 -8.35
N VAL A 56 3.44 0.89 -9.34
CA VAL A 56 2.74 2.00 -10.03
C VAL A 56 1.52 2.45 -9.23
N PRO A 57 1.03 3.70 -9.41
CA PRO A 57 -0.12 4.20 -8.66
C PRO A 57 -1.41 3.42 -8.89
N THR A 58 -2.30 3.50 -7.89
CA THR A 58 -3.71 3.06 -7.96
C THR A 58 -4.59 4.19 -7.40
N PRO A 59 -4.84 5.24 -8.21
CA PRO A 59 -5.62 6.39 -7.77
C PRO A 59 -7.09 6.01 -7.54
N MET A 60 -7.80 6.86 -6.81
CA MET A 60 -9.23 6.79 -6.62
C MET A 60 -9.95 7.32 -7.86
N ASP A 61 -10.94 6.60 -8.35
CA ASP A 61 -11.86 7.05 -9.40
C ASP A 61 -12.95 7.97 -8.82
N GLY A 62 -13.67 8.67 -9.69
CA GLY A 62 -14.71 9.62 -9.32
C GLY A 62 -15.88 9.03 -8.50
N ASP A 63 -16.10 7.73 -8.57
CA ASP A 63 -17.09 6.98 -7.76
C ASP A 63 -16.54 6.44 -6.45
N GLY A 64 -15.27 6.74 -6.12
CA GLY A 64 -14.58 6.26 -4.93
C GLY A 64 -13.91 4.90 -5.10
N SER A 65 -14.07 4.24 -6.24
CA SER A 65 -13.41 2.95 -6.50
C SER A 65 -11.89 3.09 -6.67
N CYS A 66 -11.17 1.99 -6.48
CA CYS A 66 -9.75 1.93 -6.75
C CYS A 66 -9.50 1.66 -8.24
N TYR A 67 -8.89 2.60 -8.94
CA TYR A 67 -8.50 2.41 -10.34
C TYR A 67 -7.25 1.53 -10.44
N THR A 68 -7.43 0.31 -10.91
CA THR A 68 -6.35 -0.69 -11.02
C THR A 68 -5.74 -0.77 -12.42
N GLY A 69 -6.22 0.02 -13.37
CA GLY A 69 -5.83 -0.05 -14.78
C GLY A 69 -4.32 0.12 -15.01
N MET A 70 -3.67 1.04 -14.31
CA MET A 70 -2.21 1.23 -14.45
C MET A 70 -1.41 -0.02 -14.08
N VAL A 71 -1.83 -0.73 -13.01
CA VAL A 71 -1.18 -1.99 -12.60
C VAL A 71 -1.46 -3.08 -13.62
N GLU A 72 -2.72 -3.19 -14.07
CA GLU A 72 -3.13 -4.19 -15.04
C GLU A 72 -2.44 -4.01 -16.39
N ASP A 73 -2.25 -2.78 -16.86
CA ASP A 73 -1.53 -2.47 -18.10
C ASP A 73 -0.06 -2.95 -18.03
N VAL A 74 0.62 -2.72 -16.91
CA VAL A 74 1.99 -3.24 -16.69
C VAL A 74 2.00 -4.76 -16.72
N ILE A 75 1.05 -5.42 -16.05
CA ILE A 75 0.92 -6.89 -16.04
C ILE A 75 0.69 -7.42 -17.46
N LYS A 76 -0.26 -6.83 -18.18
CA LYS A 76 -0.61 -7.19 -19.57
C LYS A 76 0.59 -7.04 -20.51
N ASP A 77 1.33 -5.96 -20.40
CA ASP A 77 2.50 -5.71 -21.23
C ASP A 77 3.62 -6.73 -20.94
N ILE A 78 3.87 -7.03 -19.65
CA ILE A 78 4.84 -8.05 -19.27
C ILE A 78 4.39 -9.43 -19.77
N ASP A 79 3.12 -9.81 -19.59
CA ASP A 79 2.59 -11.09 -20.07
C ASP A 79 2.73 -11.22 -21.59
N ARG A 80 2.44 -10.14 -22.34
CA ARG A 80 2.58 -10.10 -23.80
C ARG A 80 4.02 -10.26 -24.26
N MET A 81 4.96 -9.52 -23.63
CA MET A 81 6.34 -9.40 -24.07
C MET A 81 7.24 -10.57 -23.64
N THR A 82 6.89 -11.24 -22.54
CA THR A 82 7.76 -12.30 -22.01
C THR A 82 7.64 -13.61 -22.78
N THR A 83 8.78 -14.29 -22.95
CA THR A 83 8.87 -15.66 -23.51
C THR A 83 9.01 -16.71 -22.41
N LYS A 84 9.35 -16.31 -21.20
CA LYS A 84 9.51 -17.20 -20.03
C LYS A 84 8.64 -16.70 -18.90
N LYS A 85 8.02 -17.62 -18.16
CA LYS A 85 7.12 -17.28 -17.07
C LYS A 85 7.83 -16.41 -16.02
N LYS A 86 7.23 -15.26 -15.66
CA LYS A 86 7.75 -14.27 -14.69
C LYS A 86 6.97 -14.33 -13.39
N ILE A 87 7.56 -13.79 -12.32
CA ILE A 87 6.87 -13.55 -11.08
C ILE A 87 6.74 -12.04 -10.91
N LEU A 88 5.50 -11.57 -10.83
CA LEU A 88 5.18 -10.17 -10.57
C LEU A 88 4.78 -10.02 -9.10
N ILE A 89 5.39 -9.05 -8.43
CA ILE A 89 5.14 -8.76 -7.02
C ILE A 89 4.46 -7.39 -6.96
N VAL A 90 3.13 -7.39 -6.85
CA VAL A 90 2.33 -6.17 -6.80
C VAL A 90 2.41 -5.60 -5.38
N LYS A 91 2.87 -4.34 -5.29
CA LYS A 91 2.96 -3.56 -4.06
C LYS A 91 1.82 -2.54 -3.94
N SER A 92 1.26 -2.13 -5.08
CA SER A 92 0.18 -1.15 -5.16
C SER A 92 -1.09 -1.69 -4.50
N THR A 93 -1.79 -0.85 -3.74
CA THR A 93 -3.05 -1.23 -3.09
C THR A 93 -4.11 -1.52 -4.15
N ILE A 94 -4.71 -2.69 -4.08
CA ILE A 94 -5.75 -3.17 -5.02
C ILE A 94 -6.86 -3.88 -4.26
N PRO A 95 -8.12 -3.87 -4.75
CA PRO A 95 -9.26 -4.49 -4.10
C PRO A 95 -9.07 -6.00 -3.88
N PRO A 96 -9.64 -6.56 -2.79
CA PRO A 96 -9.57 -7.99 -2.50
C PRO A 96 -10.11 -8.87 -3.65
N GLY A 97 -9.33 -9.90 -4.03
CA GLY A 97 -9.63 -10.81 -5.15
C GLY A 97 -9.04 -10.38 -6.50
N THR A 98 -8.50 -9.18 -6.61
CA THR A 98 -7.94 -8.65 -7.87
C THR A 98 -6.77 -9.50 -8.38
N THR A 99 -5.80 -9.82 -7.53
CA THR A 99 -4.64 -10.66 -7.89
C THR A 99 -5.07 -12.05 -8.35
N GLU A 100 -6.08 -12.64 -7.71
CA GLU A 100 -6.60 -13.94 -8.09
C GLU A 100 -7.24 -13.90 -9.49
N ASN A 101 -8.02 -12.86 -9.78
CA ASN A 101 -8.61 -12.65 -11.10
C ASN A 101 -7.55 -12.45 -12.18
N TRP A 102 -6.51 -11.67 -11.91
CA TRP A 102 -5.40 -11.50 -12.84
C TRP A 102 -4.61 -12.81 -13.07
N ASN A 103 -4.40 -13.64 -12.04
CA ASN A 103 -3.77 -14.95 -12.21
C ASN A 103 -4.59 -15.92 -13.06
N LYS A 104 -5.94 -15.76 -13.13
CA LYS A 104 -6.80 -16.52 -14.05
C LYS A 104 -6.74 -15.97 -15.48
N LYS A 105 -6.49 -14.65 -15.64
CA LYS A 105 -6.49 -13.95 -16.93
C LYS A 105 -5.16 -14.04 -17.67
N TYR A 106 -4.03 -13.94 -16.96
CA TYR A 106 -2.69 -13.88 -17.52
C TYR A 106 -1.92 -15.18 -17.27
N ASN A 107 -1.36 -15.77 -18.33
CA ASN A 107 -0.82 -17.13 -18.27
C ASN A 107 0.71 -17.21 -18.19
N LYS A 108 1.42 -16.16 -18.64
CA LYS A 108 2.90 -16.13 -18.64
C LYS A 108 3.49 -15.45 -17.42
N VAL A 109 2.63 -15.04 -16.49
CA VAL A 109 3.03 -14.44 -15.21
C VAL A 109 2.38 -15.16 -14.04
N ASP A 110 3.08 -15.27 -12.91
CA ASP A 110 2.51 -15.59 -11.61
C ASP A 110 2.49 -14.30 -10.79
N ILE A 111 1.32 -13.84 -10.38
CA ILE A 111 1.15 -12.58 -9.68
C ILE A 111 1.02 -12.86 -8.18
N VAL A 112 1.86 -12.19 -7.40
CA VAL A 112 1.91 -12.26 -5.94
C VAL A 112 1.65 -10.87 -5.40
N PHE A 113 0.79 -10.74 -4.41
CA PHE A 113 0.54 -9.49 -3.73
C PHE A 113 1.40 -9.38 -2.46
N ASN A 114 2.05 -8.26 -2.28
CA ASN A 114 2.85 -7.95 -1.11
C ASN A 114 2.54 -6.52 -0.66
N PRO A 115 1.59 -6.34 0.27
CA PRO A 115 1.22 -5.02 0.78
C PRO A 115 2.41 -4.28 1.36
N GLU A 116 2.37 -2.96 1.27
CA GLU A 116 3.27 -2.06 1.94
C GLU A 116 2.54 -1.39 3.14
N PHE A 117 3.30 -1.02 4.17
CA PHE A 117 2.82 -0.32 5.36
C PHE A 117 3.72 0.88 5.68
N LEU A 118 4.14 1.58 4.63
CA LEU A 118 5.10 2.67 4.68
C LEU A 118 4.37 4.00 4.88
N THR A 119 5.01 4.90 5.62
CA THR A 119 4.66 6.32 5.59
C THR A 119 5.41 7.00 4.45
N GLU A 120 4.79 8.00 3.81
CA GLU A 120 5.44 8.67 2.69
C GLU A 120 6.74 9.38 3.12
N ALA A 121 6.71 10.04 4.27
CA ALA A 121 7.85 10.79 4.79
C ALA A 121 9.06 9.90 5.14
N ASN A 122 8.84 8.64 5.57
CA ASN A 122 9.91 7.77 6.07
C ASN A 122 9.97 6.43 5.32
N SER A 123 9.50 6.39 4.08
CA SER A 123 9.27 5.13 3.34
C SER A 123 10.47 4.20 3.27
N ILE A 124 11.68 4.72 3.12
CA ILE A 124 12.92 3.93 3.06
C ILE A 124 13.22 3.30 4.43
N GLU A 125 13.15 4.08 5.49
CA GLU A 125 13.41 3.58 6.85
C GLU A 125 12.30 2.63 7.33
N ASP A 126 11.04 2.92 7.02
CA ASP A 126 9.92 2.04 7.31
C ASP A 126 10.09 0.68 6.60
N PHE A 127 10.56 0.68 5.34
CA PHE A 127 10.82 -0.57 4.62
C PHE A 127 11.98 -1.36 5.23
N LYS A 128 13.06 -0.68 5.64
CA LYS A 128 14.22 -1.33 6.29
C LYS A 128 13.87 -1.88 7.67
N ASN A 129 13.01 -1.19 8.41
CA ASN A 129 12.64 -1.51 9.79
C ASN A 129 11.27 -2.19 9.91
N GLN A 130 10.72 -2.73 8.81
CA GLN A 130 9.42 -3.37 8.83
C GLN A 130 9.36 -4.53 9.84
N ASN A 131 8.28 -4.59 10.60
CA ASN A 131 8.08 -5.58 11.67
C ASN A 131 7.36 -6.85 11.19
N ARG A 132 6.84 -6.86 9.98
CA ARG A 132 6.17 -7.99 9.33
C ARG A 132 6.22 -7.87 7.81
N ILE A 133 6.20 -9.00 7.13
CA ILE A 133 6.09 -9.07 5.67
C ILE A 133 4.95 -10.02 5.34
N ILE A 134 4.02 -9.60 4.48
CA ILE A 134 2.88 -10.42 4.05
C ILE A 134 3.05 -10.74 2.57
N VAL A 135 2.94 -12.03 2.21
CA VAL A 135 3.10 -12.50 0.84
C VAL A 135 1.89 -13.36 0.47
N GLY A 136 1.02 -12.82 -0.36
CA GLY A 136 -0.19 -13.49 -0.84
C GLY A 136 -0.10 -13.89 -2.30
N GLY A 137 -0.42 -15.14 -2.63
CA GLY A 137 -0.44 -15.58 -4.03
C GLY A 137 -0.26 -17.07 -4.24
N PRO A 138 -0.23 -17.54 -5.50
CA PRO A 138 -0.18 -18.96 -5.84
C PRO A 138 1.19 -19.57 -5.51
N ARG A 139 1.20 -20.89 -5.24
CA ARG A 139 2.44 -21.68 -5.18
C ARG A 139 2.83 -22.12 -6.61
N PRO A 140 4.13 -22.17 -6.92
CA PRO A 140 5.29 -21.97 -6.04
C PRO A 140 5.77 -20.50 -5.98
N ALA A 141 5.12 -19.56 -6.69
CA ALA A 141 5.57 -18.16 -6.82
C ALA A 141 5.72 -17.46 -5.45
N ASN A 142 4.70 -17.55 -4.58
CA ASN A 142 4.76 -16.95 -3.25
C ASN A 142 5.95 -17.48 -2.41
N THR A 143 6.31 -18.76 -2.55
CA THR A 143 7.47 -19.33 -1.85
C THR A 143 8.80 -18.74 -2.36
N LYS A 144 8.90 -18.44 -3.67
CA LYS A 144 10.08 -17.77 -4.23
C LYS A 144 10.18 -16.33 -3.72
N VAL A 145 9.06 -15.61 -3.64
CA VAL A 145 9.00 -14.25 -3.08
C VAL A 145 9.38 -14.24 -1.59
N VAL A 146 8.89 -15.20 -0.80
CA VAL A 146 9.29 -15.37 0.60
C VAL A 146 10.80 -15.54 0.73
N ARG A 147 11.46 -16.28 -0.16
CA ARG A 147 12.93 -16.44 -0.15
C ARG A 147 13.66 -15.12 -0.42
N ILE A 148 13.10 -14.27 -1.30
CA ILE A 148 13.65 -12.93 -1.55
C ILE A 148 13.67 -12.13 -0.25
N PHE A 149 12.54 -12.04 0.41
CA PHE A 149 12.43 -11.29 1.65
C PHE A 149 13.22 -11.92 2.80
N ARG A 150 13.24 -13.25 2.93
CA ARG A 150 14.00 -13.94 3.98
C ARG A 150 15.50 -13.67 3.92
N LYS A 151 16.06 -13.51 2.70
CA LYS A 151 17.45 -13.15 2.51
C LYS A 151 17.75 -11.72 2.97
N ALA A 152 16.86 -10.77 2.66
CA ALA A 152 17.04 -9.37 3.04
C ALA A 152 16.66 -9.10 4.51
N PHE A 153 15.66 -9.80 5.02
CA PHE A 153 15.08 -9.61 6.35
C PHE A 153 15.02 -10.95 7.13
N PRO A 154 16.17 -11.50 7.56
CA PRO A 154 16.21 -12.86 8.12
C PRO A 154 15.42 -13.03 9.42
N LYS A 155 15.24 -11.95 10.21
CA LYS A 155 14.58 -11.96 11.51
C LYS A 155 13.12 -11.53 11.46
N VAL A 156 12.68 -10.90 10.38
CA VAL A 156 11.31 -10.38 10.26
C VAL A 156 10.32 -11.54 10.04
N PRO A 157 9.19 -11.60 10.77
CA PRO A 157 8.13 -12.55 10.51
C PRO A 157 7.57 -12.39 9.09
N ILE A 158 7.49 -13.50 8.33
CA ILE A 158 6.93 -13.52 6.99
C ILE A 158 5.67 -14.38 7.00
N ILE A 159 4.53 -13.75 6.76
CA ILE A 159 3.22 -14.38 6.70
C ILE A 159 2.93 -14.74 5.24
N LYS A 160 2.79 -16.04 4.97
CA LYS A 160 2.42 -16.54 3.64
C LYS A 160 0.95 -16.93 3.62
N THR A 161 0.18 -16.32 2.72
CA THR A 161 -1.28 -16.49 2.65
C THR A 161 -1.79 -16.46 1.19
N SER A 162 -3.11 -16.47 0.98
CA SER A 162 -3.71 -16.19 -0.33
C SER A 162 -3.62 -14.69 -0.65
N SER A 163 -3.73 -14.34 -1.93
CA SER A 163 -3.69 -12.92 -2.34
C SER A 163 -4.84 -12.12 -1.76
N THR A 164 -6.06 -12.68 -1.78
CA THR A 164 -7.27 -12.02 -1.26
C THR A 164 -7.14 -11.64 0.23
N TYR A 165 -6.57 -12.54 1.06
CA TYR A 165 -6.29 -12.20 2.46
C TYR A 165 -5.26 -11.08 2.58
N ALA A 166 -4.17 -11.15 1.80
CA ALA A 166 -3.12 -10.13 1.85
C ALA A 166 -3.63 -8.75 1.40
N GLU A 167 -4.46 -8.70 0.35
CA GLU A 167 -5.14 -7.49 -0.13
C GLU A 167 -6.05 -6.91 0.96
N MET A 168 -6.87 -7.74 1.59
CA MET A 168 -7.77 -7.29 2.65
C MET A 168 -7.01 -6.78 3.89
N VAL A 169 -5.88 -7.38 4.26
CA VAL A 169 -5.04 -6.89 5.38
C VAL A 169 -4.59 -5.44 5.15
N LYS A 170 -4.26 -5.05 3.92
CA LYS A 170 -3.90 -3.66 3.60
C LYS A 170 -5.07 -2.72 3.89
N TYR A 171 -6.26 -3.04 3.40
CA TYR A 171 -7.46 -2.23 3.63
C TYR A 171 -7.85 -2.15 5.10
N VAL A 172 -7.84 -3.27 5.82
CA VAL A 172 -8.13 -3.30 7.27
C VAL A 172 -7.16 -2.38 8.02
N THR A 173 -5.86 -2.48 7.73
CA THR A 173 -4.86 -1.66 8.42
C THR A 173 -5.08 -0.17 8.15
N ASN A 174 -5.17 0.24 6.89
CA ASN A 174 -5.30 1.66 6.56
C ASN A 174 -6.63 2.26 7.01
N SER A 175 -7.73 1.53 6.84
CA SER A 175 -9.05 1.99 7.26
C SER A 175 -9.19 2.07 8.78
N PHE A 176 -8.58 1.13 9.53
CA PHE A 176 -8.57 1.21 10.99
C PHE A 176 -7.75 2.40 11.50
N LEU A 177 -6.59 2.67 10.89
CA LEU A 177 -5.79 3.83 11.26
C LEU A 177 -6.49 5.15 10.91
N ALA A 178 -7.18 5.23 9.77
CA ALA A 178 -8.01 6.37 9.41
C ALA A 178 -9.17 6.58 10.39
N MET A 179 -9.85 5.49 10.79
CA MET A 179 -10.90 5.54 11.81
C MET A 179 -10.36 6.05 13.14
N LYS A 180 -9.16 5.62 13.53
CA LYS A 180 -8.49 6.08 14.75
C LYS A 180 -8.22 7.58 14.71
N VAL A 181 -7.76 8.12 13.56
CA VAL A 181 -7.58 9.58 13.39
C VAL A 181 -8.92 10.32 13.51
N SER A 182 -9.99 9.81 12.85
CA SER A 182 -11.32 10.41 12.96
C SER A 182 -11.83 10.41 14.40
N PHE A 183 -11.66 9.30 15.13
CA PHE A 183 -12.02 9.19 16.53
C PHE A 183 -11.20 10.16 17.42
N ALA A 184 -9.89 10.27 17.17
CA ALA A 184 -9.02 11.21 17.88
C ALA A 184 -9.49 12.67 17.72
N ASN A 185 -9.88 13.07 16.52
CA ASN A 185 -10.42 14.40 16.25
C ASN A 185 -11.75 14.64 16.95
N GLU A 186 -12.61 13.62 17.06
CA GLU A 186 -13.86 13.73 17.81
C GLU A 186 -13.60 13.90 19.32
N MET A 187 -12.68 13.12 19.88
CA MET A 187 -12.27 13.27 21.28
C MET A 187 -11.62 14.62 21.55
N TYR A 188 -10.85 15.16 20.61
CA TYR A 188 -10.25 16.49 20.71
C TYR A 188 -11.33 17.58 20.85
N GLU A 189 -12.38 17.53 20.02
CA GLU A 189 -13.49 18.48 20.12
C GLU A 189 -14.22 18.38 21.48
N ILE A 190 -14.51 17.14 21.93
CA ILE A 190 -15.16 16.92 23.24
C ILE A 190 -14.30 17.43 24.38
N CYS A 191 -12.99 17.21 24.36
CA CYS A 191 -12.07 17.72 25.35
C CYS A 191 -12.07 19.27 25.39
N GLY A 192 -12.12 19.90 24.21
CA GLY A 192 -12.22 21.35 24.07
C GLY A 192 -13.49 21.92 24.72
N GLU A 193 -14.65 21.31 24.49
CA GLU A 193 -15.92 21.74 25.10
C GLU A 193 -15.97 21.51 26.62
N LEU A 194 -15.19 20.52 27.10
CA LEU A 194 -15.08 20.25 28.56
C LEU A 194 -13.98 21.07 29.28
N ASP A 195 -13.25 21.91 28.54
CA ASP A 195 -12.10 22.67 29.04
C ASP A 195 -11.02 21.78 29.68
N ILE A 196 -10.75 20.61 29.07
CA ILE A 196 -9.70 19.68 29.49
C ILE A 196 -8.65 19.47 28.39
N ASP A 197 -7.42 19.21 28.81
CA ASP A 197 -6.28 19.04 27.93
C ASP A 197 -6.35 17.66 27.24
N TYR A 198 -6.61 17.68 25.92
CA TYR A 198 -6.67 16.47 25.10
C TYR A 198 -5.38 15.65 25.14
N ASP A 199 -4.21 16.30 25.07
CA ASP A 199 -2.93 15.60 25.02
C ASP A 199 -2.70 14.81 26.32
N LYS A 200 -3.08 15.36 27.47
CA LYS A 200 -3.03 14.65 28.75
C LYS A 200 -4.02 13.48 28.80
N VAL A 201 -5.23 13.68 28.29
CA VAL A 201 -6.22 12.57 28.20
C VAL A 201 -5.66 11.42 27.40
N ILE A 202 -5.07 11.69 26.23
CA ILE A 202 -4.48 10.65 25.38
C ILE A 202 -3.20 10.06 25.98
N GLU A 203 -2.37 10.87 26.65
CA GLU A 203 -1.20 10.37 27.37
C GLU A 203 -1.62 9.29 28.38
N TYR A 204 -2.64 9.58 29.20
CA TYR A 204 -3.14 8.65 30.21
C TYR A 204 -3.83 7.44 29.58
N ALA A 205 -4.65 7.64 28.56
CA ALA A 205 -5.33 6.55 27.88
C ALA A 205 -4.36 5.55 27.22
N LYS A 206 -3.22 6.02 26.68
CA LYS A 206 -2.19 5.17 26.06
C LYS A 206 -1.46 4.22 27.03
N HIS A 207 -1.66 4.34 28.34
CA HIS A 207 -1.21 3.32 29.30
C HIS A 207 -1.94 1.99 29.08
N ASP A 208 -3.11 1.98 28.45
CA ASP A 208 -3.69 0.76 27.92
C ASP A 208 -3.06 0.45 26.55
N GLU A 209 -2.12 -0.52 26.53
CA GLU A 209 -1.37 -0.92 25.33
C GLU A 209 -2.27 -1.37 24.18
N ARG A 210 -3.52 -1.80 24.46
CA ARG A 210 -4.50 -2.21 23.42
C ARG A 210 -4.87 -1.06 22.50
N LEU A 211 -4.73 0.20 22.93
CA LEU A 211 -4.98 1.37 22.10
C LEU A 211 -3.88 1.66 21.09
N GLY A 212 -2.65 1.16 21.33
CA GLY A 212 -1.48 1.46 20.51
C GLY A 212 -1.08 2.94 20.53
N TYR A 213 0.14 3.26 20.16
CA TYR A 213 0.74 4.57 20.39
C TYR A 213 0.58 5.57 19.25
N SER A 214 0.29 5.11 18.02
CA SER A 214 0.26 5.95 16.82
C SER A 214 -1.14 6.50 16.51
N HIS A 215 -1.19 7.56 15.67
CA HIS A 215 -2.42 8.13 15.08
C HIS A 215 -3.38 8.80 16.09
N TRP A 216 -2.82 9.35 17.17
CA TRP A 216 -3.56 10.09 18.18
C TRP A 216 -3.31 11.61 18.11
N ALA A 217 -2.30 12.08 17.37
CA ALA A 217 -1.99 13.51 17.31
C ALA A 217 -3.12 14.31 16.63
N VAL A 218 -3.55 15.39 17.29
CA VAL A 218 -4.53 16.36 16.77
C VAL A 218 -4.03 17.77 17.15
N PRO A 219 -3.67 18.63 16.18
CA PRO A 219 -3.63 18.34 14.72
C PRO A 219 -2.63 17.26 14.36
N GLY A 220 -2.77 16.71 13.14
CA GLY A 220 -1.89 15.69 12.59
C GLY A 220 -0.47 16.18 12.33
N PRO A 221 0.44 15.29 11.89
CA PRO A 221 1.85 15.66 11.61
C PRO A 221 2.03 16.72 10.52
N ASP A 222 1.03 16.90 9.67
CA ASP A 222 0.98 17.93 8.63
C ASP A 222 0.38 19.28 9.11
N GLY A 223 0.03 19.36 10.39
CA GLY A 223 -0.54 20.54 11.02
C GLY A 223 -2.03 20.77 10.78
N ASP A 224 -2.72 19.85 10.07
CA ASP A 224 -4.16 19.93 9.82
C ASP A 224 -4.93 18.87 10.63
N PHE A 225 -6.24 19.04 10.72
CA PHE A 225 -7.15 18.11 11.37
C PHE A 225 -7.49 16.95 10.43
N GLY A 226 -7.89 15.80 11.00
CA GLY A 226 -8.23 14.64 10.22
C GLY A 226 -7.02 13.99 9.54
N TYR A 227 -7.28 13.24 8.49
CA TYR A 227 -6.26 12.57 7.68
C TYR A 227 -6.28 13.06 6.22
N GLY A 228 -5.09 13.19 5.65
CA GLY A 228 -4.84 13.57 4.26
C GLY A 228 -3.86 12.61 3.59
N GLY A 229 -3.09 13.13 2.64
CA GLY A 229 -2.17 12.36 1.83
C GLY A 229 -2.90 11.42 0.86
N HIS A 230 -2.14 10.59 0.15
CA HIS A 230 -2.71 9.77 -0.93
C HIS A 230 -3.19 8.37 -0.49
N CYS A 231 -2.95 7.95 0.76
CA CYS A 231 -3.27 6.58 1.19
C CYS A 231 -4.63 6.45 1.85
N PHE A 232 -4.84 7.12 2.99
CA PHE A 232 -6.06 6.94 3.78
C PHE A 232 -7.33 7.36 3.04
N PRO A 233 -7.39 8.56 2.40
CA PRO A 233 -8.60 8.98 1.71
C PRO A 233 -9.06 7.98 0.66
N LYS A 234 -8.16 7.55 -0.25
CA LYS A 234 -8.50 6.62 -1.31
C LYS A 234 -8.80 5.21 -0.81
N ASP A 235 -8.07 4.72 0.21
CA ASP A 235 -8.24 3.34 0.68
C ASP A 235 -9.54 3.18 1.49
N VAL A 236 -9.93 4.19 2.28
CA VAL A 236 -11.25 4.21 2.96
C VAL A 236 -12.38 4.22 1.94
N GLN A 237 -12.31 5.09 0.93
CA GLN A 237 -13.33 5.16 -0.12
C GLN A 237 -13.41 3.88 -0.95
N ALA A 238 -12.28 3.30 -1.32
CA ALA A 238 -12.24 2.04 -2.06
C ALA A 238 -12.87 0.89 -1.25
N LEU A 239 -12.64 0.84 0.08
CA LEU A 239 -13.27 -0.19 0.92
C LEU A 239 -14.77 0.05 1.12
N ILE A 240 -15.23 1.32 1.20
CA ILE A 240 -16.66 1.66 1.17
C ILE A 240 -17.29 1.16 -0.13
N TYR A 241 -16.67 1.49 -1.27
CA TYR A 241 -17.14 1.07 -2.58
C TYR A 241 -17.23 -0.46 -2.68
N GLU A 242 -16.20 -1.18 -2.28
CA GLU A 242 -16.20 -2.65 -2.28
C GLU A 242 -17.30 -3.23 -1.38
N ALA A 243 -17.51 -2.68 -0.18
CA ALA A 243 -18.59 -3.13 0.72
C ALA A 243 -19.96 -2.95 0.06
N CYS A 244 -20.21 -1.81 -0.59
CA CYS A 244 -21.46 -1.53 -1.28
C CYS A 244 -21.74 -2.52 -2.44
N LYS A 245 -20.71 -2.98 -3.16
CA LYS A 245 -20.85 -4.02 -4.20
C LYS A 245 -21.44 -5.32 -3.64
N TYR A 246 -21.12 -5.64 -2.38
CA TYR A 246 -21.67 -6.80 -1.66
C TYR A 246 -22.93 -6.48 -0.87
N LYS A 247 -23.56 -5.30 -1.09
CA LYS A 247 -24.77 -4.84 -0.39
C LYS A 247 -24.57 -4.72 1.14
N ILE A 248 -23.33 -4.54 1.58
CA ILE A 248 -23.00 -4.25 2.98
C ILE A 248 -23.09 -2.74 3.17
N HIS A 249 -23.78 -2.30 4.24
CA HIS A 249 -23.79 -0.88 4.65
C HIS A 249 -22.65 -0.64 5.65
N PRO A 250 -21.51 -0.04 5.23
CA PRO A 250 -20.31 0.03 6.06
C PRO A 250 -20.33 1.25 6.99
N ILE A 251 -21.20 1.24 8.01
CA ILE A 251 -21.50 2.38 8.90
C ILE A 251 -20.23 3.00 9.47
N MET A 252 -19.29 2.19 9.98
CA MET A 252 -18.06 2.69 10.60
C MET A 252 -17.15 3.40 9.60
N LEU A 253 -17.03 2.88 8.38
CA LEU A 253 -16.22 3.53 7.33
C LEU A 253 -16.88 4.82 6.86
N LEU A 254 -18.20 4.83 6.71
CA LEU A 254 -18.96 6.03 6.36
C LEU A 254 -18.83 7.12 7.44
N ALA A 255 -18.94 6.75 8.72
CA ALA A 255 -18.73 7.67 9.84
C ALA A 255 -17.29 8.23 9.87
N THR A 256 -16.30 7.36 9.64
CA THR A 256 -14.88 7.75 9.53
C THR A 256 -14.67 8.77 8.42
N HIS A 257 -15.22 8.52 7.24
CA HIS A 257 -15.14 9.44 6.11
C HIS A 257 -15.87 10.75 6.38
N ALA A 258 -17.08 10.70 6.94
CA ALA A 258 -17.88 11.89 7.27
C ALA A 258 -17.18 12.78 8.29
N LYS A 259 -16.60 12.18 9.37
CA LYS A 259 -15.82 12.94 10.36
C LYS A 259 -14.61 13.61 9.73
N ASN A 260 -13.86 12.88 8.89
CA ASN A 260 -12.72 13.47 8.17
C ASN A 260 -13.16 14.65 7.28
N ALA A 261 -14.24 14.49 6.53
CA ALA A 261 -14.77 15.55 5.68
C ALA A 261 -15.20 16.79 6.46
N ALA A 262 -15.68 16.61 7.70
CA ALA A 262 -16.09 17.71 8.57
C ALA A 262 -14.92 18.51 9.15
N VAL A 263 -13.81 17.82 9.52
CA VAL A 263 -12.70 18.48 10.22
C VAL A 263 -11.55 18.89 9.31
N ARG A 264 -11.31 18.14 8.22
CA ARG A 264 -10.18 18.36 7.30
C ARG A 264 -10.45 19.52 6.36
N LYS A 265 -9.61 20.57 6.43
CA LYS A 265 -9.71 21.75 5.56
C LYS A 265 -8.93 21.57 4.27
N ASN A 266 -7.71 21.05 4.36
CA ASN A 266 -6.85 20.82 3.20
C ASN A 266 -7.04 19.41 2.65
N LYS A 267 -7.77 19.30 1.55
CA LYS A 267 -7.94 18.04 0.81
C LYS A 267 -6.81 17.84 -0.19
N ASP A 268 -5.61 17.76 0.31
CA ASP A 268 -4.36 17.70 -0.45
C ASP A 268 -4.31 16.55 -1.47
N TRP A 269 -5.03 15.45 -1.24
CA TRP A 269 -5.14 14.33 -2.18
C TRP A 269 -5.88 14.67 -3.47
N GLU A 270 -6.81 15.65 -3.47
CA GLU A 270 -7.54 16.08 -4.67
C GLU A 270 -6.61 16.74 -5.70
N ASN A 271 -5.48 17.29 -5.26
CA ASN A 271 -4.45 17.88 -6.10
C ASN A 271 -3.40 16.87 -6.60
N GLN A 272 -3.45 15.62 -6.15
CA GLN A 272 -2.48 14.57 -6.49
C GLN A 272 -3.01 13.69 -7.64
N LYS A 273 -3.27 14.33 -8.81
CA LYS A 273 -3.77 13.65 -10.00
C LYS A 273 -2.80 12.56 -10.48
N GLY A 274 -3.37 11.43 -10.91
CA GLY A 274 -2.61 10.25 -11.33
C GLY A 274 -1.94 9.48 -10.18
N ARG A 275 -2.08 9.93 -8.92
CA ARG A 275 -1.48 9.32 -7.75
C ARG A 275 -2.52 8.99 -6.67
N ALA A 276 -3.27 9.96 -6.19
CA ALA A 276 -4.35 9.78 -5.21
C ALA A 276 -5.73 9.76 -5.88
N VAL A 277 -5.92 10.57 -6.91
CA VAL A 277 -7.13 10.66 -7.73
C VAL A 277 -6.75 10.57 -9.21
N ILE A 278 -7.72 10.16 -10.07
CA ILE A 278 -7.55 10.13 -11.54
C ILE A 278 -7.43 11.53 -12.11
#